data_52de69c528a119a345d0432d2126bb02
#
_entry.id   52de69c528a119a345d0432d2126bb02
#
_cell.length_a   1.000
_cell.length_b   1.000
_cell.length_c   1.000
_cell.angle_alpha   90.00
_cell.angle_beta   90.00
_cell.angle_gamma   90.00
#
_symmetry.space_group_name_H-M   'P 1'
#
loop_
_entity.id
_entity.type
_entity.pdbx_description
1 polymer ?
#
loop_
_entity_poly.entity_id
_entity_poly.type
_entity_poly.pdbx_seq_one_letter_code
_entity_poly.pdbx_strand_id
1 'polypeptide(L)'
;MNPRLTLRTLVPTFLVLSFAHVAHAQVCAQVEVQGLRIGEGMLMIAAYADEASFRKTPVATLKVEPIAKTLQVEVCGLTGSAVAFTMYQDLNGNGTLDTNPFGLPIEPWGASGKPLAFAPPTWGATQVPLDGSTVTVKLIQ
;
A
#
# COMPACT_ATOMS: atom_id res chain seq x y z
N MET A 1 8.28 -82.42 -11.16
CA MET A 1 8.91 -81.53 -10.20
C MET A 1 8.99 -80.15 -10.82
N ASN A 2 7.98 -79.29 -10.59
CA ASN A 2 7.88 -77.95 -11.23
C ASN A 2 8.31 -76.89 -10.22
N PRO A 3 9.29 -76.00 -10.55
CA PRO A 3 9.58 -74.86 -9.71
C PRO A 3 8.57 -73.74 -10.00
N ARG A 4 7.87 -73.32 -8.96
CA ARG A 4 6.99 -72.15 -8.99
C ARG A 4 7.84 -70.86 -9.02
N LEU A 5 7.75 -70.14 -10.13
CA LEU A 5 8.34 -68.83 -10.29
C LEU A 5 7.45 -67.79 -9.55
N THR A 6 7.90 -67.30 -8.41
CA THR A 6 7.23 -66.20 -7.72
C THR A 6 7.65 -64.87 -8.29
N LEU A 7 6.74 -64.25 -9.04
CA LEU A 7 6.90 -62.90 -9.59
C LEU A 7 6.72 -61.88 -8.45
N ARG A 8 7.85 -61.24 -8.01
CA ARG A 8 7.81 -60.14 -7.06
C ARG A 8 7.46 -58.86 -7.84
N THR A 9 6.24 -58.36 -7.66
CA THR A 9 5.82 -57.03 -8.14
C THR A 9 6.51 -55.95 -7.31
N LEU A 10 7.44 -55.23 -7.91
CA LEU A 10 8.01 -53.97 -7.40
C LEU A 10 6.95 -52.87 -7.56
N VAL A 11 6.39 -52.40 -6.44
CA VAL A 11 5.53 -51.19 -6.43
C VAL A 11 6.44 -49.98 -6.32
N PRO A 12 6.43 -49.07 -7.31
CA PRO A 12 7.20 -47.84 -7.19
C PRO A 12 6.50 -46.92 -6.20
N THR A 13 7.18 -46.64 -5.08
CA THR A 13 6.76 -45.61 -4.13
C THR A 13 7.01 -44.24 -4.74
N PHE A 14 5.99 -43.58 -5.23
CA PHE A 14 6.04 -42.19 -5.65
C PHE A 14 6.17 -41.30 -4.42
N LEU A 15 7.34 -40.73 -4.19
CA LEU A 15 7.60 -39.69 -3.20
C LEU A 15 6.99 -38.38 -3.70
N VAL A 16 5.80 -38.03 -3.22
CA VAL A 16 5.17 -36.72 -3.51
C VAL A 16 5.87 -35.67 -2.65
N LEU A 17 6.80 -34.90 -3.26
CA LEU A 17 7.33 -33.69 -2.63
C LEU A 17 6.22 -32.62 -2.60
N SER A 18 5.57 -32.46 -1.47
CA SER A 18 4.67 -31.35 -1.21
C SER A 18 5.50 -30.07 -1.06
N PHE A 19 5.54 -29.22 -2.07
CA PHE A 19 6.04 -27.85 -1.94
C PHE A 19 5.06 -27.06 -1.09
N ALA A 20 5.40 -26.83 0.16
CA ALA A 20 4.67 -25.88 1.00
C ALA A 20 4.87 -24.48 0.41
N HIS A 21 3.85 -23.94 -0.24
CA HIS A 21 3.79 -22.54 -0.63
C HIS A 21 3.67 -21.74 0.67
N VAL A 22 4.72 -21.05 1.07
CA VAL A 22 4.66 -20.03 2.12
C VAL A 22 3.87 -18.87 1.54
N ALA A 23 2.58 -18.84 1.82
CA ALA A 23 1.75 -17.67 1.53
C ALA A 23 2.28 -16.53 2.42
N HIS A 24 2.98 -15.58 1.84
CA HIS A 24 3.29 -14.33 2.51
C HIS A 24 1.95 -13.62 2.75
N ALA A 25 1.51 -13.56 4.00
CA ALA A 25 0.36 -12.77 4.38
C ALA A 25 0.64 -11.31 3.98
N GLN A 26 -0.14 -10.80 3.04
CA GLN A 26 -0.07 -9.39 2.70
C GLN A 26 -0.53 -8.59 3.90
N VAL A 27 0.32 -7.68 4.38
CA VAL A 27 -0.04 -6.78 5.46
C VAL A 27 -0.85 -5.63 4.87
N CYS A 28 -1.98 -5.31 5.50
CA CYS A 28 -2.84 -4.19 5.12
C CYS A 28 -2.85 -3.15 6.26
N ALA A 29 -2.97 -1.88 5.89
CA ALA A 29 -3.20 -0.78 6.83
C ALA A 29 -4.56 -0.17 6.59
N GLN A 30 -5.26 0.18 7.68
CA GLN A 30 -6.47 1.00 7.64
C GLN A 30 -6.05 2.46 7.64
N VAL A 31 -6.52 3.22 6.65
CA VAL A 31 -6.20 4.64 6.49
C VAL A 31 -7.49 5.45 6.49
N GLU A 32 -7.61 6.37 7.44
CA GLU A 32 -8.69 7.35 7.49
C GLU A 32 -8.21 8.64 6.84
N VAL A 33 -8.86 9.04 5.74
CA VAL A 33 -8.55 10.27 5.00
C VAL A 33 -9.63 11.30 5.26
N GLN A 34 -9.24 12.46 5.76
CA GLN A 34 -10.13 13.57 6.11
C GLN A 34 -9.91 14.79 5.23
N GLY A 35 -10.94 15.63 5.06
CA GLY A 35 -10.86 16.89 4.34
C GLY A 35 -11.04 16.75 2.83
N LEU A 36 -11.65 15.67 2.36
CA LEU A 36 -11.97 15.46 0.96
C LEU A 36 -13.08 16.39 0.45
N ARG A 37 -12.98 16.76 -0.82
CA ARG A 37 -14.04 17.42 -1.57
C ARG A 37 -14.90 16.36 -2.25
N ILE A 38 -16.15 16.25 -1.83
CA ILE A 38 -17.06 15.20 -2.29
C ILE A 38 -17.39 15.40 -3.78
N GLY A 39 -17.24 14.31 -4.57
CA GLY A 39 -17.60 14.30 -5.98
C GLY A 39 -16.66 15.10 -6.89
N GLU A 40 -15.52 15.59 -6.38
CA GLU A 40 -14.53 16.30 -7.16
C GLU A 40 -13.29 15.41 -7.37
N GLY A 41 -12.95 15.10 -8.62
CA GLY A 41 -11.75 14.36 -8.99
C GLY A 41 -11.63 13.00 -8.31
N MET A 42 -10.39 12.59 -8.00
CA MET A 42 -10.08 11.29 -7.41
C MET A 42 -9.04 11.43 -6.29
N LEU A 43 -9.22 10.70 -5.20
CA LEU A 43 -8.19 10.55 -4.18
C LEU A 43 -7.13 9.57 -4.67
N MET A 44 -5.89 10.04 -4.74
CA MET A 44 -4.71 9.27 -5.10
C MET A 44 -3.89 8.99 -3.85
N ILE A 45 -3.61 7.73 -3.54
CA ILE A 45 -2.84 7.30 -2.37
C ILE A 45 -1.62 6.52 -2.84
N ALA A 46 -0.45 6.80 -2.27
CA ALA A 46 0.77 6.04 -2.46
C ALA A 46 1.36 5.64 -1.10
N ALA A 47 1.75 4.37 -0.98
CA ALA A 47 2.40 3.81 0.21
C ALA A 47 3.85 3.47 -0.10
N TYR A 48 4.76 3.71 0.86
CA TYR A 48 6.20 3.48 0.74
C TYR A 48 6.70 2.69 1.94
N ALA A 49 7.58 1.72 1.70
CA ALA A 49 8.08 0.81 2.73
C ALA A 49 9.38 1.29 3.39
N ASP A 50 10.13 2.19 2.76
CA ASP A 50 11.44 2.65 3.22
C ASP A 50 11.81 4.04 2.68
N GLU A 51 12.86 4.63 3.24
CA GLU A 51 13.35 5.96 2.87
C GLU A 51 13.90 6.01 1.43
N ALA A 52 14.51 4.93 0.94
CA ALA A 52 15.12 4.91 -0.39
C ALA A 52 14.07 4.97 -1.50
N SER A 53 12.93 4.33 -1.28
CA SER A 53 11.76 4.30 -2.17
C SER A 53 10.83 5.50 -1.99
N PHE A 54 10.93 6.21 -0.85
CA PHE A 54 10.01 7.28 -0.49
C PHE A 54 9.90 8.36 -1.58
N ARG A 55 8.65 8.64 -2.00
CA ARG A 55 8.28 9.56 -3.10
C ARG A 55 8.89 9.24 -4.47
N LYS A 56 9.44 8.04 -4.66
CA LYS A 56 10.02 7.58 -5.93
C LYS A 56 9.28 6.34 -6.45
N THR A 57 9.27 5.28 -5.65
CA THR A 57 8.70 3.99 -6.05
C THR A 57 7.80 3.47 -4.95
N PRO A 58 6.47 3.69 -5.04
CA PRO A 58 5.53 3.18 -4.07
C PRO A 58 5.45 1.65 -4.11
N VAL A 59 5.25 1.02 -2.95
CA VAL A 59 4.97 -0.42 -2.83
C VAL A 59 3.50 -0.73 -3.10
N ALA A 60 2.61 0.25 -2.88
CA ALA A 60 1.20 0.15 -3.20
C ALA A 60 0.66 1.52 -3.61
N THR A 61 -0.30 1.53 -4.53
CA THR A 61 -1.06 2.72 -4.93
C THR A 61 -2.55 2.42 -4.95
N LEU A 62 -3.35 3.40 -4.60
CA LEU A 62 -4.81 3.29 -4.62
C LEU A 62 -5.43 4.55 -5.22
N LYS A 63 -6.48 4.38 -6.02
CA LYS A 63 -7.29 5.46 -6.57
C LYS A 63 -8.73 5.27 -6.09
N VAL A 64 -9.30 6.27 -5.41
CA VAL A 64 -10.60 6.17 -4.73
C VAL A 64 -11.47 7.36 -5.09
N GLU A 65 -12.74 7.10 -5.37
CA GLU A 65 -13.73 8.16 -5.55
C GLU A 65 -14.08 8.82 -4.20
N PRO A 66 -14.03 10.16 -4.08
CA PRO A 66 -14.34 10.87 -2.84
C PRO A 66 -15.85 11.02 -2.62
N ILE A 67 -16.49 9.96 -2.12
CA ILE A 67 -17.93 9.92 -1.85
C ILE A 67 -18.35 10.56 -0.52
N ALA A 68 -17.38 10.89 0.35
CA ALA A 68 -17.60 11.53 1.64
C ALA A 68 -16.42 12.44 2.00
N LYS A 69 -16.60 13.36 2.96
CA LYS A 69 -15.52 14.23 3.49
C LYS A 69 -14.45 13.48 4.24
N THR A 70 -14.79 12.30 4.77
CA THR A 70 -13.88 11.38 5.44
C THR A 70 -14.12 9.99 4.86
N LEU A 71 -13.05 9.32 4.45
CA LEU A 71 -13.08 7.96 3.93
C LEU A 71 -12.19 7.05 4.76
N GLN A 72 -12.64 5.83 4.96
CA GLN A 72 -11.84 4.72 5.46
C GLN A 72 -11.44 3.86 4.26
N VAL A 73 -10.14 3.68 4.06
CA VAL A 73 -9.62 2.85 2.97
C VAL A 73 -8.63 1.84 3.52
N GLU A 74 -8.61 0.66 2.93
CA GLU A 74 -7.65 -0.38 3.24
C GLU A 74 -6.57 -0.41 2.16
N VAL A 75 -5.31 -0.31 2.56
CA VAL A 75 -4.16 -0.37 1.67
C VAL A 75 -3.37 -1.64 1.97
N CYS A 76 -3.34 -2.57 1.03
CA CYS A 76 -2.70 -3.88 1.17
C CYS A 76 -1.39 -3.97 0.36
N GLY A 77 -0.66 -5.08 0.53
CA GLY A 77 0.63 -5.31 -0.14
C GLY A 77 1.80 -4.62 0.56
N LEU A 78 1.60 -4.23 1.82
CA LEU A 78 2.61 -3.57 2.63
C LEU A 78 3.61 -4.57 3.20
N THR A 79 4.83 -4.11 3.46
CA THR A 79 5.92 -4.91 4.03
C THR A 79 6.69 -4.10 5.07
N GLY A 80 7.36 -4.82 5.99
CA GLY A 80 8.17 -4.17 7.04
C GLY A 80 7.37 -3.82 8.29
N SER A 81 7.97 -3.02 9.17
CA SER A 81 7.40 -2.59 10.46
C SER A 81 6.90 -1.15 10.45
N ALA A 82 7.20 -0.40 9.39
CA ALA A 82 6.78 0.98 9.20
C ALA A 82 6.36 1.22 7.75
N VAL A 83 5.50 2.21 7.54
CA VAL A 83 5.01 2.63 6.23
C VAL A 83 4.83 4.14 6.23
N ALA A 84 5.01 4.77 5.09
CA ALA A 84 4.64 6.17 4.89
C ALA A 84 3.60 6.27 3.79
N PHE A 85 2.58 7.09 3.99
CA PHE A 85 1.57 7.40 2.99
C PHE A 85 1.71 8.84 2.53
N THR A 86 1.61 9.05 1.22
CA THR A 86 1.34 10.36 0.63
C THR A 86 0.07 10.28 -0.19
N MET A 87 -0.70 11.34 -0.20
CA MET A 87 -1.95 11.38 -0.95
C MET A 87 -2.30 12.79 -1.40
N TYR A 88 -3.08 12.86 -2.45
CA TYR A 88 -3.66 14.10 -2.95
C TYR A 88 -4.99 13.82 -3.63
N GLN A 89 -5.84 14.84 -3.70
CA GLN A 89 -7.06 14.77 -4.47
C GLN A 89 -6.84 15.43 -5.82
N ASP A 90 -6.72 14.59 -6.85
CA ASP A 90 -6.53 14.98 -8.24
C ASP A 90 -7.85 15.53 -8.79
N LEU A 91 -8.00 16.86 -8.76
CA LEU A 91 -9.25 17.55 -9.08
C LEU A 91 -9.51 17.62 -10.58
N ASN A 92 -8.47 17.68 -11.40
CA ASN A 92 -8.59 17.83 -12.85
C ASN A 92 -8.35 16.52 -13.62
N GLY A 93 -7.98 15.43 -12.93
CA GLY A 93 -7.82 14.10 -13.52
C GLY A 93 -6.54 13.90 -14.33
N ASN A 94 -5.51 14.74 -14.11
CA ASN A 94 -4.24 14.66 -14.85
C ASN A 94 -3.26 13.61 -14.27
N GLY A 95 -3.55 13.04 -13.09
CA GLY A 95 -2.76 11.99 -12.46
C GLY A 95 -1.52 12.48 -11.71
N THR A 96 -1.38 13.79 -11.52
CA THR A 96 -0.25 14.41 -10.82
C THR A 96 -0.75 15.43 -9.80
N LEU A 97 0.01 15.64 -8.72
CA LEU A 97 -0.26 16.73 -7.78
C LEU A 97 0.15 18.06 -8.43
N ASP A 98 -0.82 18.90 -8.72
CA ASP A 98 -0.58 20.20 -9.31
C ASP A 98 0.00 21.19 -8.30
N THR A 99 0.96 22.00 -8.76
CA THR A 99 1.64 23.03 -7.97
C THR A 99 1.60 24.38 -8.67
N ASN A 100 1.67 25.45 -7.89
CA ASN A 100 1.86 26.79 -8.41
C ASN A 100 3.33 26.99 -8.87
N PRO A 101 3.68 28.15 -9.51
CA PRO A 101 5.05 28.44 -9.94
C PRO A 101 6.11 28.44 -8.82
N PHE A 102 5.69 28.52 -7.56
CA PHE A 102 6.57 28.45 -6.38
C PHE A 102 6.72 27.02 -5.84
N GLY A 103 6.12 26.00 -6.49
CA GLY A 103 6.17 24.60 -6.07
C GLY A 103 5.23 24.22 -4.93
N LEU A 104 4.30 25.12 -4.55
CA LEU A 104 3.29 24.83 -3.53
C LEU A 104 2.10 24.12 -4.16
N PRO A 105 1.59 23.04 -3.54
CA PRO A 105 0.40 22.35 -4.02
C PRO A 105 -0.80 23.28 -4.12
N ILE A 106 -1.56 23.16 -5.21
CA ILE A 106 -2.84 23.85 -5.43
C ILE A 106 -4.03 22.89 -5.33
N GLU A 107 -3.77 21.62 -5.24
CA GLU A 107 -4.75 20.58 -4.96
C GLU A 107 -4.66 20.12 -3.50
N PRO A 108 -5.77 19.60 -2.92
CA PRO A 108 -5.74 19.05 -1.56
C PRO A 108 -4.72 17.91 -1.46
N TRP A 109 -3.83 17.96 -0.49
CA TRP A 109 -2.80 16.94 -0.31
C TRP A 109 -2.56 16.63 1.17
N GLY A 110 -1.92 15.50 1.45
CA GLY A 110 -1.59 15.10 2.81
C GLY A 110 -0.57 13.98 2.83
N ALA A 111 -0.02 13.75 4.02
CA ALA A 111 0.86 12.62 4.29
C ALA A 111 0.63 12.11 5.72
N SER A 112 0.98 10.85 5.97
CA SER A 112 0.92 10.24 7.29
C SER A 112 1.93 10.89 8.25
N GLY A 113 1.85 10.56 9.53
CA GLY A 113 2.77 11.09 10.54
C GLY A 113 2.56 12.58 10.82
N LYS A 114 3.64 13.34 10.84
CA LYS A 114 3.65 14.78 11.15
C LYS A 114 4.45 15.57 10.11
N PRO A 115 4.01 15.59 8.84
CA PRO A 115 4.70 16.36 7.81
C PRO A 115 4.57 17.86 8.10
N LEU A 116 5.55 18.65 7.63
CA LEU A 116 5.49 20.11 7.69
C LEU A 116 4.55 20.63 6.59
N ALA A 117 3.71 21.60 6.92
CA ALA A 117 2.69 22.13 5.99
C ALA A 117 3.29 22.82 4.75
N PHE A 118 4.49 23.40 4.88
CA PHE A 118 5.12 24.23 3.82
C PHE A 118 6.47 23.67 3.34
N ALA A 119 6.73 22.39 3.57
CA ALA A 119 7.93 21.71 3.09
C ALA A 119 7.56 20.34 2.52
N PRO A 120 8.32 19.84 1.53
CA PRO A 120 8.13 18.49 1.05
C PRO A 120 8.21 17.48 2.20
N PRO A 121 7.28 16.50 2.27
CA PRO A 121 7.34 15.48 3.31
C PRO A 121 8.63 14.67 3.21
N THR A 122 9.22 14.36 4.37
CA THR A 122 10.39 13.49 4.51
C THR A 122 9.97 12.14 5.08
N TRP A 123 10.73 11.08 4.83
CA TRP A 123 10.48 9.76 5.40
C TRP A 123 10.34 9.82 6.93
N GLY A 124 11.31 10.44 7.61
CA GLY A 124 11.32 10.52 9.07
C GLY A 124 10.11 11.22 9.68
N ALA A 125 9.50 12.19 8.96
CA ALA A 125 8.31 12.89 9.42
C ALA A 125 7.00 12.17 9.08
N THR A 126 7.02 11.28 8.08
CA THR A 126 5.81 10.66 7.52
C THR A 126 5.65 9.18 7.87
N GLN A 127 6.73 8.49 8.20
CA GLN A 127 6.64 7.08 8.58
C GLN A 127 5.79 6.88 9.83
N VAL A 128 4.97 5.84 9.81
CA VAL A 128 4.14 5.40 10.93
C VAL A 128 4.31 3.90 11.13
N PRO A 129 4.14 3.37 12.37
CA PRO A 129 4.23 1.93 12.59
C PRO A 129 3.11 1.19 11.82
N LEU A 130 3.46 0.01 11.32
CA LEU A 130 2.53 -0.92 10.70
C LEU A 130 2.12 -1.96 11.75
N ASP A 131 1.36 -1.53 12.74
CA ASP A 131 0.97 -2.29 13.94
C ASP A 131 -0.52 -2.63 14.01
N GLY A 132 -1.25 -2.37 12.91
CA GLY A 132 -2.71 -2.58 12.82
C GLY A 132 -3.54 -1.41 13.34
N SER A 133 -2.93 -0.33 13.83
CA SER A 133 -3.66 0.90 14.16
C SER A 133 -4.13 1.63 12.89
N THR A 134 -5.22 2.38 13.01
CA THR A 134 -5.70 3.23 11.91
C THR A 134 -4.80 4.45 11.76
N VAL A 135 -4.31 4.66 10.54
CA VAL A 135 -3.52 5.84 10.17
C VAL A 135 -4.44 6.95 9.73
N THR A 136 -4.50 8.06 10.46
CA THR A 136 -5.33 9.21 10.09
C THR A 136 -4.50 10.24 9.32
N VAL A 137 -4.99 10.64 8.15
CA VAL A 137 -4.38 11.69 7.31
C VAL A 137 -5.43 12.76 7.02
N LYS A 138 -5.10 14.00 7.35
CA LYS A 138 -5.92 15.17 7.01
C LYS A 138 -5.33 15.88 5.82
N LEU A 139 -6.13 16.05 4.75
CA LEU A 139 -5.71 16.84 3.59
C LEU A 139 -5.65 18.33 3.93
N ILE A 140 -4.56 18.98 3.48
CA ILE A 140 -4.34 20.42 3.52
C ILE A 140 -4.81 20.99 2.19
N GLN A 141 -5.53 22.10 2.23
CA GLN A 141 -6.06 22.80 1.04
C GLN A 141 -5.36 24.13 0.85
#